data_76f44f14eb0f5d7ca6279d607cbc0ddd
#
_entry.id   76f44f14eb0f5d7ca6279d607cbc0ddd
#
_cell.length_a   1.000
_cell.length_b   1.000
_cell.length_c   1.000
_cell.angle_alpha   90.00
_cell.angle_beta   90.00
_cell.angle_gamma   90.00
#
_symmetry.space_group_name_H-M   'P 1'
#
loop_
_entity.id
_entity.type
_entity.pdbx_description
1 polymer ?
#
loop_
_entity_poly.entity_id
_entity_poly.type
_entity_poly.pdbx_seq_one_letter_code
_entity_poly.pdbx_strand_id
1 'polypeptide(L)'
;YSYTEKNWQKVNFVAEGIIDGKVVCTQKKMPSRRSTKLRLYVDTQGQPLVADGSDFIVVVAEVTDDNGNVRRLAKENIVFTVEGEAEIIGDASINANPRAVEFGSAPVLIRSTRKAGKIKVKARVQFEGTHAPTSAEIEFESVPAILPFCFVEQQKAINTEMVTGEMDRTSKQPILSEEERLKLLLEVERQQTEFGVKSEE
;
A
#
# COMPACT_ATOMS: atom_id res chain seq x y z
N TYR A 1 -18.15 -38.65 5.58
CA TYR A 1 -16.76 -38.78 6.08
C TYR A 1 -16.70 -38.26 7.51
N SER A 2 -16.47 -39.11 8.51
CA SER A 2 -16.15 -38.67 9.85
C SER A 2 -14.64 -38.55 9.99
N TYR A 3 -14.16 -37.35 10.24
CA TYR A 3 -12.76 -37.15 10.55
C TYR A 3 -12.55 -37.32 12.05
N THR A 4 -11.79 -38.32 12.44
CA THR A 4 -11.32 -38.41 13.81
C THR A 4 -10.14 -37.42 13.99
N GLU A 5 -10.05 -36.81 15.16
CA GLU A 5 -9.08 -35.76 15.49
C GLU A 5 -7.62 -36.08 15.16
N LYS A 6 -7.28 -37.36 15.11
CA LYS A 6 -5.94 -37.86 14.74
C LYS A 6 -5.67 -37.88 13.22
N ASN A 7 -6.68 -37.88 12.38
CA ASN A 7 -6.53 -38.07 10.91
C ASN A 7 -6.59 -36.77 10.13
N TRP A 8 -7.31 -35.75 10.61
CA TRP A 8 -7.46 -34.50 9.87
C TRP A 8 -6.12 -33.75 9.65
N GLN A 9 -5.14 -33.91 10.57
CA GLN A 9 -3.83 -33.30 10.45
C GLN A 9 -2.97 -33.85 9.31
N LYS A 10 -3.35 -35.00 8.74
CA LYS A 10 -2.64 -35.68 7.64
C LYS A 10 -3.33 -35.54 6.31
N VAL A 11 -4.51 -34.91 6.26
CA VAL A 11 -5.29 -34.78 5.03
C VAL A 11 -4.71 -33.65 4.17
N ASN A 12 -4.33 -34.01 2.95
CA ASN A 12 -3.94 -33.06 1.91
C ASN A 12 -4.92 -33.16 0.74
N PHE A 13 -5.43 -32.03 0.30
CA PHE A 13 -6.15 -31.92 -0.95
C PHE A 13 -5.18 -31.45 -2.02
N VAL A 14 -5.02 -32.23 -3.08
CA VAL A 14 -4.17 -31.87 -4.22
C VAL A 14 -5.07 -31.80 -5.44
N ALA A 15 -5.06 -30.63 -6.09
CA ALA A 15 -5.71 -30.43 -7.38
C ALA A 15 -4.63 -30.26 -8.44
N GLU A 16 -4.71 -31.05 -9.52
CA GLU A 16 -3.77 -30.97 -10.64
C GLU A 16 -4.54 -30.61 -11.91
N GLY A 17 -4.07 -29.57 -12.60
CA GLY A 17 -4.52 -29.23 -13.94
C GLY A 17 -3.71 -29.99 -14.97
N ILE A 18 -4.42 -30.73 -15.86
CA ILE A 18 -3.78 -31.57 -16.88
C ILE A 18 -4.18 -31.07 -18.26
N ILE A 19 -3.20 -30.82 -19.13
CA ILE A 19 -3.36 -30.50 -20.54
C ILE A 19 -2.54 -31.50 -21.34
N ASP A 20 -3.14 -32.15 -22.33
CA ASP A 20 -2.51 -33.16 -23.19
C ASP A 20 -1.78 -34.26 -22.39
N GLY A 21 -2.37 -34.70 -21.28
CA GLY A 21 -1.83 -35.74 -20.42
C GLY A 21 -0.63 -35.30 -19.53
N LYS A 22 -0.31 -34.02 -19.54
CA LYS A 22 0.77 -33.45 -18.69
C LYS A 22 0.18 -32.59 -17.61
N VAL A 23 0.69 -32.73 -16.37
CA VAL A 23 0.35 -31.83 -15.26
C VAL A 23 0.99 -30.46 -15.52
N VAL A 24 0.18 -29.41 -15.69
CA VAL A 24 0.61 -28.03 -15.96
C VAL A 24 0.54 -27.13 -14.73
N CYS A 25 -0.30 -27.47 -13.76
CA CYS A 25 -0.35 -26.77 -12.48
C CYS A 25 -0.78 -27.74 -11.38
N THR A 26 -0.33 -27.45 -10.15
CA THR A 26 -0.69 -28.22 -8.96
C THR A 26 -1.02 -27.26 -7.84
N GLN A 27 -2.16 -27.42 -7.20
CA GLN A 27 -2.54 -26.70 -5.99
C GLN A 27 -2.73 -27.69 -4.84
N LYS A 28 -2.05 -27.40 -3.71
CA LYS A 28 -2.21 -28.17 -2.48
C LYS A 28 -2.96 -27.35 -1.44
N LYS A 29 -3.94 -27.96 -0.78
CA LYS A 29 -4.60 -27.39 0.39
C LYS A 29 -4.52 -28.36 1.56
N MET A 30 -4.15 -27.83 2.71
CA MET A 30 -4.07 -28.58 3.96
C MET A 30 -4.87 -27.83 5.04
N PRO A 31 -5.46 -28.54 6.02
CA PRO A 31 -6.01 -27.89 7.19
C PRO A 31 -4.93 -27.09 7.91
N SER A 32 -5.25 -25.86 8.30
CA SER A 32 -4.32 -25.05 9.09
C SER A 32 -4.14 -25.62 10.47
N ARG A 33 -2.91 -25.62 10.94
CA ARG A 33 -2.52 -25.98 12.30
C ARG A 33 -2.60 -24.76 13.21
N ARG A 34 -1.88 -24.81 14.34
CA ARG A 34 -1.76 -23.70 15.26
C ARG A 34 -1.11 -22.49 14.59
N SER A 35 -1.57 -21.28 14.95
CA SER A 35 -0.94 -20.03 14.56
C SER A 35 0.50 -19.95 15.04
N THR A 36 1.46 -19.76 14.16
CA THR A 36 2.87 -19.67 14.52
C THR A 36 3.59 -18.47 13.94
N LYS A 37 3.10 -17.93 12.82
CA LYS A 37 3.75 -16.83 12.08
C LYS A 37 2.73 -15.85 11.56
N LEU A 38 3.15 -14.60 11.44
CA LEU A 38 2.52 -13.63 10.57
C LEU A 38 3.21 -13.65 9.20
N ARG A 39 2.45 -13.38 8.16
CA ARG A 39 2.94 -13.12 6.80
C ARG A 39 2.34 -11.82 6.33
N LEU A 40 3.15 -10.94 5.76
CA LEU A 40 2.69 -9.70 5.15
C LEU A 40 2.78 -9.79 3.63
N TYR A 41 1.83 -9.16 2.97
CA TYR A 41 1.92 -8.86 1.55
C TYR A 41 1.27 -7.50 1.26
N VAL A 42 1.72 -6.87 0.18
CA VAL A 42 1.20 -5.60 -0.32
C VAL A 42 0.25 -5.91 -1.46
N ASP A 43 -0.99 -5.42 -1.38
CA ASP A 43 -1.93 -5.49 -2.48
C ASP A 43 -1.78 -4.23 -3.35
N THR A 44 -0.97 -4.35 -4.39
CA THR A 44 -0.69 -3.25 -5.32
C THR A 44 -1.72 -3.15 -6.44
N GLN A 45 -2.50 -4.20 -6.68
CA GLN A 45 -3.35 -4.34 -7.87
C GLN A 45 -2.63 -3.98 -9.18
N GLY A 46 -1.31 -4.17 -9.21
CA GLY A 46 -0.45 -3.87 -10.36
C GLY A 46 -0.08 -2.40 -10.53
N GLN A 47 -0.41 -1.53 -9.57
CA GLN A 47 -0.05 -0.11 -9.59
C GLN A 47 1.00 0.21 -8.52
N PRO A 48 1.98 1.08 -8.80
CA PRO A 48 2.91 1.57 -7.81
C PRO A 48 2.22 2.57 -6.86
N LEU A 49 2.69 2.65 -5.62
CA LEU A 49 2.27 3.70 -4.68
C LEU A 49 2.94 5.03 -5.09
N VAL A 50 2.14 6.04 -5.36
CA VAL A 50 2.62 7.37 -5.79
C VAL A 50 2.78 8.30 -4.59
N ALA A 51 3.91 8.98 -4.48
CA ALA A 51 4.21 9.90 -3.38
C ALA A 51 3.58 11.29 -3.60
N ASP A 52 2.26 11.36 -3.62
CA ASP A 52 1.49 12.61 -3.78
C ASP A 52 0.89 13.12 -2.45
N GLY A 53 1.03 12.35 -1.37
CA GLY A 53 0.48 12.64 -0.04
C GLY A 53 -0.98 12.24 0.13
N SER A 54 -1.62 11.65 -0.88
CA SER A 54 -3.01 11.19 -0.84
C SER A 54 -3.18 9.73 -1.27
N ASP A 55 -2.30 9.24 -2.11
CA ASP A 55 -2.34 7.86 -2.58
C ASP A 55 -2.07 6.87 -1.45
N PHE A 56 -2.73 5.73 -1.49
CA PHE A 56 -2.62 4.71 -0.45
C PHE A 56 -2.60 3.30 -1.02
N ILE A 57 -2.04 2.39 -0.23
CA ILE A 57 -1.94 0.98 -0.55
C ILE A 57 -2.42 0.14 0.63
N VAL A 58 -2.88 -1.07 0.35
CA VAL A 58 -3.30 -2.02 1.37
C VAL A 58 -2.17 -2.99 1.68
N VAL A 59 -1.78 -3.05 2.95
CA VAL A 59 -0.90 -4.11 3.45
C VAL A 59 -1.74 -5.08 4.26
N VAL A 60 -1.65 -6.36 3.96
CA VAL A 60 -2.44 -7.39 4.61
C VAL A 60 -1.52 -8.29 5.43
N ALA A 61 -1.85 -8.45 6.71
CA ALA A 61 -1.23 -9.44 7.58
C ALA A 61 -2.08 -10.71 7.61
N GLU A 62 -1.49 -11.85 7.34
CA GLU A 62 -2.11 -13.16 7.47
C GLU A 62 -1.50 -13.92 8.63
N VAL A 63 -2.36 -14.53 9.43
CA VAL A 63 -1.94 -15.46 10.50
C VAL A 63 -1.81 -16.84 9.89
N THR A 64 -0.61 -17.41 9.93
CA THR A 64 -0.29 -18.69 9.31
C THR A 64 0.24 -19.72 10.30
N ASP A 65 0.19 -20.97 9.91
CA ASP A 65 0.89 -22.08 10.58
C ASP A 65 2.32 -22.24 10.03
N ASP A 66 3.06 -23.21 10.57
CA ASP A 66 4.43 -23.52 10.14
C ASP A 66 4.55 -23.90 8.67
N ASN A 67 3.48 -24.39 8.06
CA ASN A 67 3.41 -24.78 6.66
C ASN A 67 2.97 -23.63 5.74
N GLY A 68 2.72 -22.43 6.30
CA GLY A 68 2.24 -21.27 5.56
C GLY A 68 0.73 -21.28 5.22
N ASN A 69 -0.05 -22.21 5.79
CA ASN A 69 -1.49 -22.21 5.62
C ASN A 69 -2.15 -21.14 6.49
N VAL A 70 -3.02 -20.35 5.90
CA VAL A 70 -3.76 -19.30 6.62
C VAL A 70 -4.71 -19.93 7.61
N ARG A 71 -4.60 -19.52 8.88
CA ARG A 71 -5.49 -19.95 9.94
C ARG A 71 -6.75 -19.09 9.99
N ARG A 72 -7.79 -19.55 9.30
CA ARG A 72 -9.06 -18.82 9.14
C ARG A 72 -9.85 -18.62 10.44
N LEU A 73 -9.57 -19.40 11.49
CA LEU A 73 -10.19 -19.29 12.81
C LEU A 73 -9.32 -18.52 13.82
N ALA A 74 -8.29 -17.83 13.34
CA ALA A 74 -7.48 -16.93 14.14
C ALA A 74 -8.34 -15.79 14.70
N LYS A 75 -8.04 -15.36 15.96
CA LYS A 75 -8.78 -14.32 16.68
C LYS A 75 -7.85 -13.25 17.26
N GLU A 76 -6.62 -13.24 16.83
CA GLU A 76 -5.59 -12.29 17.26
C GLU A 76 -5.96 -10.87 16.80
N ASN A 77 -5.52 -9.87 17.56
CA ASN A 77 -5.48 -8.48 17.09
C ASN A 77 -4.07 -8.18 16.61
N ILE A 78 -3.94 -7.57 15.46
CA ILE A 78 -2.66 -7.21 14.85
C ILE A 78 -2.41 -5.72 15.03
N VAL A 79 -1.21 -5.40 15.53
CA VAL A 79 -0.69 -4.04 15.63
C VAL A 79 0.29 -3.84 14.48
N PHE A 80 0.05 -2.79 13.71
CA PHE A 80 0.93 -2.37 12.62
C PHE A 80 1.75 -1.16 13.05
N THR A 81 2.99 -1.10 12.58
CA THR A 81 3.85 0.07 12.65
C THR A 81 4.46 0.33 11.27
N VAL A 82 4.63 1.60 10.93
CA VAL A 82 5.24 2.02 9.67
C VAL A 82 6.45 2.89 9.96
N GLU A 83 7.50 2.68 9.17
CA GLU A 83 8.72 3.48 9.17
C GLU A 83 8.99 3.96 7.73
N GLY A 84 9.53 5.16 7.57
CA GLY A 84 9.84 5.76 6.27
C GLY A 84 8.79 6.74 5.77
N GLU A 85 8.63 6.86 4.44
CA GLU A 85 7.85 7.91 3.81
C GLU A 85 6.36 7.53 3.64
N ALA A 86 5.73 7.12 4.75
CA ALA A 86 4.31 6.74 4.78
C ALA A 86 3.70 6.86 6.17
N GLU A 87 2.37 6.85 6.23
CA GLU A 87 1.56 6.91 7.44
C GLU A 87 0.47 5.84 7.43
N ILE A 88 0.11 5.33 8.61
CA ILE A 88 -1.05 4.45 8.75
C ILE A 88 -2.32 5.31 8.77
N ILE A 89 -3.32 4.93 7.97
CA ILE A 89 -4.64 5.57 7.98
C ILE A 89 -5.50 4.90 9.04
N GLY A 90 -5.93 5.69 10.03
CA GLY A 90 -6.80 5.24 11.12
C GLY A 90 -6.05 4.71 12.33
N ASP A 91 -6.74 4.70 13.44
CA ASP A 91 -6.23 4.35 14.77
C ASP A 91 -7.18 3.41 15.53
N ALA A 92 -6.98 3.29 16.84
CA ALA A 92 -7.79 2.44 17.70
C ALA A 92 -9.23 2.91 17.85
N SER A 93 -9.55 4.19 17.62
CA SER A 93 -10.90 4.74 17.76
C SER A 93 -11.89 4.16 16.73
N ILE A 94 -11.37 3.79 15.56
CA ILE A 94 -12.13 3.18 14.47
C ILE A 94 -11.74 1.70 14.25
N ASN A 95 -11.04 1.10 15.20
CA ASN A 95 -10.52 -0.28 15.10
C ASN A 95 -9.66 -0.54 13.84
N ALA A 96 -8.97 0.49 13.33
CA ALA A 96 -8.08 0.34 12.20
C ALA A 96 -6.70 -0.19 12.62
N ASN A 97 -6.20 0.23 13.79
CA ASN A 97 -4.93 -0.24 14.34
C ASN A 97 -4.93 -0.08 15.88
N PRO A 98 -4.98 -1.15 16.69
CA PRO A 98 -4.94 -2.57 16.30
C PRO A 98 -6.13 -3.03 15.48
N ARG A 99 -5.89 -3.97 14.54
CA ARG A 99 -6.93 -4.58 13.70
C ARG A 99 -7.20 -6.02 14.12
N ALA A 100 -8.48 -6.34 14.34
CA ALA A 100 -8.90 -7.72 14.58
C ALA A 100 -8.74 -8.55 13.30
N VAL A 101 -8.26 -9.79 13.46
CA VAL A 101 -8.14 -10.74 12.36
C VAL A 101 -9.52 -11.28 11.98
N GLU A 102 -9.86 -11.22 10.71
CA GLU A 102 -11.06 -11.78 10.11
C GLU A 102 -10.68 -12.82 9.05
N PHE A 103 -11.19 -14.03 9.19
CA PHE A 103 -10.84 -15.16 8.31
C PHE A 103 -9.33 -15.40 8.12
N GLY A 104 -8.54 -15.07 9.17
CA GLY A 104 -7.10 -15.26 9.18
C GLY A 104 -6.30 -14.11 8.63
N SER A 105 -6.92 -12.98 8.28
CA SER A 105 -6.26 -11.80 7.73
C SER A 105 -6.69 -10.50 8.43
N ALA A 106 -5.80 -9.52 8.44
CA ALA A 106 -6.04 -8.17 8.95
C ALA A 106 -5.40 -7.17 7.97
N PRO A 107 -6.21 -6.31 7.31
CA PRO A 107 -5.69 -5.27 6.44
C PRO A 107 -5.33 -4.01 7.21
N VAL A 108 -4.38 -3.23 6.69
CA VAL A 108 -4.07 -1.86 7.10
C VAL A 108 -3.89 -0.99 5.86
N LEU A 109 -4.35 0.25 5.93
CA LEU A 109 -4.15 1.24 4.88
C LEU A 109 -2.90 2.06 5.17
N ILE A 110 -2.01 2.14 4.20
CA ILE A 110 -0.76 2.89 4.27
C ILE A 110 -0.82 4.00 3.22
N ARG A 111 -0.81 5.25 3.68
CA ARG A 111 -0.82 6.45 2.82
C ARG A 111 0.61 6.92 2.60
N SER A 112 0.95 7.30 1.38
CA SER A 112 2.23 7.91 1.04
C SER A 112 2.38 9.32 1.62
N THR A 113 3.61 9.75 1.89
CA THR A 113 3.94 11.16 2.03
C THR A 113 4.15 11.79 0.64
N ARG A 114 4.47 13.09 0.59
CA ARG A 114 4.84 13.78 -0.67
C ARG A 114 6.26 13.49 -1.12
N LYS A 115 7.02 12.74 -0.33
CA LYS A 115 8.39 12.38 -0.62
C LYS A 115 8.45 10.90 -0.97
N ALA A 116 8.93 10.59 -2.16
CA ALA A 116 9.14 9.22 -2.57
C ALA A 116 10.29 8.58 -1.78
N GLY A 117 10.13 7.33 -1.41
CA GLY A 117 11.16 6.64 -0.64
C GLY A 117 10.75 5.25 -0.18
N LYS A 118 11.62 4.67 0.63
CA LYS A 118 11.41 3.35 1.24
C LYS A 118 10.40 3.43 2.36
N ILE A 119 9.56 2.42 2.41
CA ILE A 119 8.51 2.22 3.40
C ILE A 119 8.68 0.83 3.97
N LYS A 120 8.76 0.74 5.29
CA LYS A 120 8.84 -0.51 6.02
C LYS A 120 7.64 -0.65 6.93
N VAL A 121 6.86 -1.70 6.74
CA VAL A 121 5.71 -2.04 7.57
C VAL A 121 6.02 -3.27 8.38
N LYS A 122 5.78 -3.18 9.70
CA LYS A 122 5.89 -4.30 10.64
C LYS A 122 4.52 -4.64 11.21
N ALA A 123 4.24 -5.92 11.37
CA ALA A 123 3.05 -6.40 12.04
C ALA A 123 3.43 -7.35 13.18
N ARG A 124 2.75 -7.19 14.30
CA ARG A 124 2.85 -8.08 15.45
C ARG A 124 1.47 -8.31 16.07
N VAL A 125 1.33 -9.37 16.82
CA VAL A 125 0.11 -9.55 17.62
C VAL A 125 0.10 -8.56 18.78
N GLN A 126 -1.09 -8.12 19.17
CA GLN A 126 -1.25 -7.13 20.24
C GLN A 126 -0.77 -7.68 21.59
N PHE A 127 -1.09 -8.93 21.89
CA PHE A 127 -0.70 -9.58 23.12
C PHE A 127 0.30 -10.69 22.82
N GLU A 128 1.55 -10.44 23.19
CA GLU A 128 2.64 -11.40 23.03
C GLU A 128 2.61 -12.41 24.16
N GLY A 129 2.87 -13.66 23.85
CA GLY A 129 2.95 -14.76 24.81
C GLY A 129 3.79 -15.89 24.25
N THR A 130 4.13 -16.87 25.07
CA THR A 130 5.01 -18.01 24.71
C THR A 130 4.61 -18.73 23.42
N HIS A 131 3.37 -18.52 23.01
CA HIS A 131 2.78 -19.22 21.88
C HIS A 131 2.20 -18.27 20.83
N ALA A 132 2.49 -16.99 20.94
CA ALA A 132 2.05 -16.00 19.97
C ALA A 132 2.73 -16.21 18.62
N PRO A 133 2.05 -15.90 17.50
CA PRO A 133 2.67 -15.88 16.19
C PRO A 133 3.85 -14.91 16.15
N THR A 134 4.93 -15.28 15.47
CA THR A 134 6.07 -14.38 15.27
C THR A 134 5.69 -13.21 14.39
N SER A 135 6.23 -12.04 14.70
CA SER A 135 6.07 -10.82 13.90
C SER A 135 6.59 -10.99 12.48
N ALA A 136 6.08 -10.16 11.57
CA ALA A 136 6.54 -10.08 10.18
C ALA A 136 6.81 -8.64 9.79
N GLU A 137 7.67 -8.44 8.81
CA GLU A 137 7.95 -7.13 8.20
C GLU A 137 7.98 -7.24 6.68
N ILE A 138 7.65 -6.15 6.00
CA ILE A 138 7.72 -6.02 4.55
C ILE A 138 8.23 -4.63 4.20
N GLU A 139 9.05 -4.57 3.14
CA GLU A 139 9.59 -3.33 2.61
C GLU A 139 9.13 -3.15 1.16
N PHE A 140 8.77 -1.93 0.81
CA PHE A 140 8.43 -1.52 -0.55
C PHE A 140 8.77 -0.04 -0.72
N GLU A 141 8.61 0.49 -1.94
CA GLU A 141 8.98 1.86 -2.25
C GLU A 141 7.81 2.59 -2.91
N SER A 142 7.67 3.88 -2.61
CA SER A 142 6.79 4.78 -3.34
C SER A 142 7.55 5.46 -4.48
N VAL A 143 6.85 5.73 -5.58
CA VAL A 143 7.41 6.43 -6.74
C VAL A 143 7.11 7.93 -6.66
N PRO A 144 7.98 8.79 -7.21
CA PRO A 144 7.74 10.24 -7.22
C PRO A 144 6.44 10.59 -7.96
N ALA A 145 5.66 11.50 -7.39
CA ALA A 145 4.51 12.08 -8.06
C ALA A 145 4.98 13.14 -9.07
N ILE A 146 4.45 13.06 -10.29
CA ILE A 146 4.58 14.15 -11.27
C ILE A 146 3.37 15.05 -11.09
N LEU A 147 3.53 16.09 -10.26
CA LEU A 147 2.46 17.06 -10.05
C LEU A 147 2.57 18.15 -11.13
N PRO A 148 1.50 18.42 -11.89
CA PRO A 148 1.49 19.55 -12.81
C PRO A 148 1.52 20.84 -11.99
N PHE A 149 2.50 21.69 -12.27
CA PHE A 149 2.55 23.03 -11.68
C PHE A 149 1.71 23.99 -12.55
N CYS A 150 0.86 24.76 -11.91
CA CYS A 150 0.07 25.77 -12.61
C CYS A 150 0.93 26.91 -13.22
N PHE A 151 2.17 27.09 -12.71
CA PHE A 151 3.11 28.13 -13.19
C PHE A 151 4.53 27.59 -13.22
N VAL A 152 5.17 27.65 -14.38
CA VAL A 152 6.55 27.14 -14.60
C VAL A 152 7.58 27.91 -13.76
N GLU A 153 7.35 29.19 -13.46
CA GLU A 153 8.25 30.01 -12.65
C GLU A 153 8.29 29.58 -11.18
N GLN A 154 7.17 29.11 -10.63
CA GLN A 154 7.13 28.57 -9.26
C GLN A 154 7.92 27.29 -9.11
N GLN A 155 8.06 26.49 -10.16
CA GLN A 155 8.85 25.27 -10.14
C GLN A 155 10.34 25.53 -9.93
N LYS A 156 10.88 26.63 -10.46
CA LYS A 156 12.27 27.03 -10.24
C LYS A 156 12.50 27.53 -8.81
N ALA A 157 11.56 28.28 -8.26
CA ALA A 157 11.63 28.79 -6.90
C ALA A 157 11.61 27.65 -5.85
N ILE A 158 10.70 26.70 -5.99
CA ILE A 158 10.59 25.54 -5.07
C ILE A 158 11.86 24.68 -5.10
N ASN A 159 12.43 24.43 -6.29
CA ASN A 159 13.67 23.65 -6.39
C ASN A 159 14.90 24.38 -5.81
N THR A 160 14.87 25.70 -5.73
CA THR A 160 15.94 26.50 -5.13
C THR A 160 15.78 26.61 -3.60
N GLU A 161 14.54 26.69 -3.09
CA GLU A 161 14.25 26.82 -1.65
C GLU A 161 14.36 25.49 -0.89
N MET A 162 14.13 24.33 -1.55
CA MET A 162 14.40 23.03 -0.92
C MET A 162 15.87 22.81 -0.56
N VAL A 163 16.78 23.61 -1.13
CA VAL A 163 18.22 23.53 -0.82
C VAL A 163 18.64 24.44 0.35
N THR A 164 17.84 25.46 0.71
CA THR A 164 18.25 26.49 1.67
C THR A 164 17.45 26.61 2.96
N GLY A 165 16.37 25.87 3.14
CA GLY A 165 15.75 25.63 4.47
C GLY A 165 15.17 26.81 5.24
N GLU A 166 14.96 27.99 4.64
CA GLU A 166 14.31 29.12 5.31
C GLU A 166 13.14 29.67 4.48
N MET A 167 11.94 29.56 5.03
CA MET A 167 10.70 30.06 4.43
C MET A 167 10.42 31.47 4.94
N ASP A 168 10.79 32.50 4.17
CA ASP A 168 10.43 33.88 4.47
C ASP A 168 8.98 34.16 4.04
N ARG A 169 8.10 34.46 5.01
CA ARG A 169 6.65 34.64 4.81
C ARG A 169 6.25 36.02 4.27
N THR A 170 7.17 36.82 3.79
CA THR A 170 6.92 38.22 3.40
C THR A 170 7.04 38.53 1.91
N SER A 171 7.18 37.55 1.02
CA SER A 171 7.23 37.82 -0.43
C SER A 171 5.86 38.20 -0.98
N LYS A 172 5.68 39.47 -1.32
CA LYS A 172 4.55 39.97 -2.10
C LYS A 172 4.57 39.29 -3.47
N GLN A 173 3.48 38.62 -3.84
CA GLN A 173 3.32 38.06 -5.18
C GLN A 173 3.50 39.16 -6.23
N PRO A 174 4.29 38.93 -7.29
CA PRO A 174 4.39 39.90 -8.38
C PRO A 174 3.03 39.97 -9.09
N ILE A 175 2.48 41.18 -9.16
CA ILE A 175 1.25 41.44 -9.91
C ILE A 175 1.62 41.36 -11.38
N LEU A 176 1.20 40.31 -12.07
CA LEU A 176 1.34 40.15 -13.52
C LEU A 176 0.63 41.30 -14.23
N SER A 177 1.28 41.89 -15.24
CA SER A 177 0.67 42.93 -16.08
C SER A 177 -0.53 42.33 -16.87
N GLU A 178 -1.46 43.19 -17.30
CA GLU A 178 -2.63 42.71 -18.08
C GLU A 178 -2.22 42.01 -19.37
N GLU A 179 -1.12 42.42 -19.99
CA GLU A 179 -0.58 41.80 -21.21
C GLU A 179 -0.04 40.38 -20.95
N GLU A 180 0.59 40.17 -19.82
CA GLU A 180 1.09 38.85 -19.42
C GLU A 180 -0.05 37.90 -19.06
N ARG A 181 -1.11 38.39 -18.43
CA ARG A 181 -2.35 37.62 -18.18
C ARG A 181 -3.04 37.20 -19.48
N LEU A 182 -3.10 38.10 -20.46
CA LEU A 182 -3.74 37.80 -21.75
C LEU A 182 -2.95 36.74 -22.54
N LYS A 183 -1.63 36.81 -22.55
CA LYS A 183 -0.76 35.79 -23.15
C LYS A 183 -0.92 34.40 -22.50
N LEU A 184 -1.03 34.39 -21.21
CA LEU A 184 -1.25 33.14 -20.46
C LEU A 184 -2.62 32.51 -20.78
N LEU A 185 -3.67 33.30 -20.87
CA LEU A 185 -5.02 32.83 -21.24
C LEU A 185 -5.04 32.24 -22.66
N LEU A 186 -4.40 32.90 -23.61
CA LEU A 186 -4.30 32.42 -25.00
C LEU A 186 -3.50 31.12 -25.13
N GLU A 187 -2.47 30.95 -24.28
CA GLU A 187 -1.67 29.73 -24.28
C GLU A 187 -2.42 28.56 -23.65
N VAL A 188 -3.22 28.79 -22.61
CA VAL A 188 -4.12 27.79 -22.00
C VAL A 188 -5.22 27.37 -22.97
N GLU A 189 -5.83 28.30 -23.69
CA GLU A 189 -6.84 27.99 -24.74
C GLU A 189 -6.24 27.18 -25.88
N ARG A 190 -4.99 27.47 -26.28
CA ARG A 190 -4.30 26.71 -27.31
C ARG A 190 -4.01 25.29 -26.88
N GLN A 191 -3.58 25.07 -25.62
CA GLN A 191 -3.35 23.73 -25.07
C GLN A 191 -4.65 22.94 -24.93
N GLN A 192 -5.75 23.58 -24.53
CA GLN A 192 -7.04 22.90 -24.44
C GLN A 192 -7.60 22.48 -25.81
N THR A 193 -7.34 23.25 -26.87
CA THR A 193 -7.72 22.87 -28.23
C THR A 193 -6.85 21.79 -28.81
N GLU A 194 -5.56 21.71 -28.48
CA GLU A 194 -4.68 20.61 -28.88
C GLU A 194 -4.99 19.28 -28.15
N PHE A 195 -5.48 19.34 -26.91
CA PHE A 195 -5.93 18.14 -26.18
C PHE A 195 -7.34 17.69 -26.56
N GLY A 196 -8.23 18.63 -26.98
CA GLY A 196 -9.60 18.30 -27.40
C GLY A 196 -9.70 17.60 -28.76
N VAL A 197 -8.70 17.73 -29.63
CA VAL A 197 -8.65 17.08 -30.95
C VAL A 197 -8.17 15.64 -30.91
N LYS A 198 -7.56 15.18 -29.81
CA LYS A 198 -7.05 13.80 -29.67
C LYS A 198 -8.03 12.79 -29.06
N SER A 199 -9.25 13.20 -28.75
CA SER A 199 -10.29 12.32 -28.17
C SER A 199 -11.37 11.89 -29.15
N GLU A 200 -11.26 12.21 -30.46
CA GLU A 200 -12.23 11.84 -31.49
C GLU A 200 -11.60 11.10 -32.70
N GLU A 201 -10.56 10.31 -32.52
CA GLU A 201 -10.12 9.34 -33.54
C GLU A 201 -10.04 7.92 -32.96
#